data_1998a669f5b94bed9e08ed044159ee52
#
_entry.id   1998a669f5b94bed9e08ed044159ee52
#
_cell.length_a   1.000
_cell.length_b   1.000
_cell.length_c   1.000
_cell.angle_alpha   90.00
_cell.angle_beta   90.00
_cell.angle_gamma   90.00
#
_symmetry.space_group_name_H-M   'P 1'
#
loop_
_entity.id
_entity.type
_entity.pdbx_description
1 polymer ?
#
loop_
_entity_poly.entity_id
_entity_poly.type
_entity_poly.pdbx_seq_one_letter_code
_entity_poly.pdbx_strand_id
1 'polypeptide(L)'
;AHLCSEALWGYCYHSNPSASVSFYNNIDDKDFRKHSWLDPKRFDYYDYKLAGTETEQDYFLNGNEEMQISPARNYQTIKFRPVGGEMMDYVSGNPADHPLMRVEEMYFIEMEATAHYDLGQARTLLNSFMRYRVTDGSYNCDPRTADLDSFINEMFFQKRVEFWGEGVLFFDYKR
;
A
#
# COMPACT_ATOMS: atom_id res chain seq x y z
N ALA A 1 5.31 -10.82 -10.51
CA ALA A 1 4.57 -12.06 -10.20
C ALA A 1 4.69 -12.43 -8.71
N HIS A 2 5.85 -12.26 -8.10
CA HIS A 2 6.09 -12.68 -6.72
C HIS A 2 5.45 -11.82 -5.63
N LEU A 3 4.85 -10.69 -5.98
CA LEU A 3 4.24 -9.76 -5.03
C LEU A 3 2.72 -9.73 -5.09
N CYS A 4 2.11 -10.53 -5.98
CA CYS A 4 0.66 -10.58 -6.10
C CYS A 4 0.05 -11.35 -4.93
N SER A 5 -0.50 -10.63 -3.96
CA SER A 5 -1.04 -11.22 -2.74
C SER A 5 -2.40 -11.91 -2.94
N GLU A 6 -3.08 -11.60 -4.03
CA GLU A 6 -4.38 -12.20 -4.38
C GLU A 6 -4.25 -13.46 -5.25
N ALA A 7 -3.04 -13.82 -5.70
CA ALA A 7 -2.84 -15.04 -6.48
C ALA A 7 -2.80 -16.27 -5.56
N LEU A 8 -3.82 -17.10 -5.59
CA LEU A 8 -3.96 -18.28 -4.72
C LEU A 8 -2.86 -19.34 -4.94
N TRP A 9 -2.25 -19.37 -6.12
CA TRP A 9 -1.17 -20.30 -6.48
C TRP A 9 0.19 -19.64 -6.61
N GLY A 10 0.28 -18.34 -6.33
CA GLY A 10 1.52 -17.59 -6.42
C GLY A 10 2.43 -17.77 -5.22
N TYR A 11 3.66 -17.30 -5.36
CA TYR A 11 4.64 -17.30 -4.29
C TYR A 11 4.15 -16.51 -3.05
N CYS A 12 3.30 -15.51 -3.26
CA CYS A 12 2.68 -14.73 -2.20
C CYS A 12 1.69 -15.50 -1.36
N TYR A 13 1.16 -16.59 -1.86
CA TYR A 13 0.30 -17.51 -1.14
C TYR A 13 1.00 -18.11 0.09
N HIS A 14 2.28 -18.43 -0.03
CA HIS A 14 3.07 -19.00 1.08
C HIS A 14 3.73 -17.94 1.98
N SER A 15 3.87 -16.70 1.51
CA SER A 15 4.56 -15.64 2.24
C SER A 15 3.80 -14.31 2.22
N ASN A 16 2.51 -14.37 2.48
CA ASN A 16 1.59 -13.22 2.45
C ASN A 16 2.15 -12.00 3.20
N PRO A 17 2.67 -10.98 2.49
CA PRO A 17 3.22 -9.82 3.14
C PRO A 17 2.11 -9.01 3.79
N SER A 18 2.24 -8.79 5.09
CA SER A 18 1.30 -8.02 5.89
C SER A 18 1.96 -6.78 6.47
N ALA A 19 1.22 -5.71 6.59
CA ALA A 19 1.68 -4.54 7.31
C ALA A 19 1.74 -4.84 8.82
N SER A 20 2.65 -4.20 9.55
CA SER A 20 2.60 -4.23 11.00
C SER A 20 1.37 -3.46 11.49
N VAL A 21 0.80 -3.89 12.62
CA VAL A 21 -0.36 -3.25 13.25
C VAL A 21 -0.11 -1.76 13.50
N SER A 22 1.08 -1.43 14.00
CA SER A 22 1.46 -0.04 14.25
C SER A 22 1.51 0.79 12.98
N PHE A 23 2.10 0.26 11.90
CA PHE A 23 2.14 0.97 10.61
C PHE A 23 0.72 1.22 10.08
N TYR A 24 -0.12 0.18 10.05
CA TYR A 24 -1.49 0.27 9.56
C TYR A 24 -2.34 1.28 10.35
N ASN A 25 -2.26 1.24 11.69
CA ASN A 25 -3.04 2.12 12.56
C ASN A 25 -2.63 3.61 12.47
N ASN A 26 -1.41 3.90 12.02
CA ASN A 26 -0.95 5.27 11.80
C ASN A 26 -1.39 5.86 10.44
N ILE A 27 -1.94 5.04 9.55
CA ILE A 27 -2.53 5.54 8.30
C ILE A 27 -3.92 6.10 8.64
N ASP A 28 -4.22 7.33 8.17
CA ASP A 28 -5.52 7.96 8.36
C ASP A 28 -6.64 7.09 7.76
N ASP A 29 -7.75 6.93 8.46
CA ASP A 29 -8.91 6.14 7.98
C ASP A 29 -9.54 6.72 6.71
N LYS A 30 -9.31 8.00 6.44
CA LYS A 30 -9.78 8.71 5.24
C LYS A 30 -8.83 8.62 4.06
N ASP A 31 -7.63 8.07 4.27
CA ASP A 31 -6.66 7.83 3.22
C ASP A 31 -7.05 6.57 2.45
N PHE A 32 -7.41 6.73 1.17
CA PHE A 32 -7.83 5.59 0.36
C PHE A 32 -6.76 4.50 0.23
N ARG A 33 -5.47 4.85 0.37
CA ARG A 33 -4.37 3.87 0.33
C ARG A 33 -4.45 2.85 1.46
N LYS A 34 -5.13 3.18 2.57
CA LYS A 34 -5.37 2.25 3.67
C LYS A 34 -6.12 0.99 3.23
N HIS A 35 -6.96 1.10 2.20
CA HIS A 35 -7.66 -0.03 1.58
C HIS A 35 -6.74 -0.98 0.79
N SER A 36 -5.44 -0.71 0.72
CA SER A 36 -4.45 -1.65 0.17
C SER A 36 -4.10 -2.79 1.13
N TRP A 37 -4.68 -2.81 2.34
CA TRP A 37 -4.49 -3.87 3.33
C TRP A 37 -5.83 -4.29 3.91
N LEU A 38 -5.99 -5.60 4.16
CA LEU A 38 -7.20 -6.16 4.75
C LEU A 38 -7.32 -5.75 6.23
N ASP A 39 -8.37 -5.02 6.57
CA ASP A 39 -8.67 -4.63 7.94
C ASP A 39 -9.45 -5.76 8.65
N PRO A 40 -8.93 -6.33 9.75
CA PRO A 40 -9.63 -7.40 10.48
C PRO A 40 -10.98 -6.98 11.07
N LYS A 41 -11.24 -5.69 11.24
CA LYS A 41 -12.53 -5.15 11.71
C LYS A 41 -13.54 -4.94 10.58
N ARG A 42 -13.07 -4.92 9.35
CA ARG A 42 -13.84 -4.64 8.14
C ARG A 42 -13.55 -5.70 7.08
N PHE A 43 -13.49 -6.96 7.50
CA PHE A 43 -13.13 -8.08 6.66
C PHE A 43 -14.31 -8.47 5.77
N ASP A 44 -14.65 -7.56 4.85
CA ASP A 44 -15.66 -7.72 3.82
C ASP A 44 -14.99 -7.50 2.46
N TYR A 45 -14.84 -8.56 1.68
CA TYR A 45 -14.15 -8.51 0.39
C TYR A 45 -14.86 -7.61 -0.63
N TYR A 46 -16.15 -7.38 -0.51
CA TYR A 46 -16.89 -6.46 -1.37
C TYR A 46 -16.41 -5.01 -1.21
N ASP A 47 -16.07 -4.60 0.01
CA ASP A 47 -15.48 -3.29 0.28
C ASP A 47 -14.11 -3.12 -0.38
N TYR A 48 -13.34 -4.20 -0.48
CA TYR A 48 -12.01 -4.18 -1.09
C TYR A 48 -12.01 -4.37 -2.61
N LYS A 49 -13.15 -4.73 -3.19
CA LYS A 49 -13.29 -5.01 -4.64
C LYS A 49 -12.20 -5.97 -5.12
N LEU A 50 -12.05 -7.07 -4.44
CA LEU A 50 -11.10 -8.12 -4.79
C LEU A 50 -11.36 -8.63 -6.22
N ALA A 51 -10.29 -9.12 -6.85
CA ALA A 51 -10.36 -9.75 -8.14
C ALA A 51 -10.95 -11.16 -8.07
N GLY A 52 -11.37 -11.70 -9.21
CA GLY A 52 -11.88 -13.07 -9.32
C GLY A 52 -13.37 -13.22 -9.07
N THR A 53 -13.84 -14.46 -9.09
CA THR A 53 -15.21 -14.86 -8.79
C THR A 53 -15.47 -14.82 -7.28
N GLU A 54 -16.74 -14.81 -6.86
CA GLU A 54 -17.10 -14.90 -5.43
C GLU A 54 -16.49 -16.12 -4.74
N THR A 55 -16.43 -17.26 -5.43
CA THR A 55 -15.81 -18.49 -4.90
C THR A 55 -14.31 -18.33 -4.68
N GLU A 56 -13.61 -17.72 -5.63
CA GLU A 56 -12.16 -17.46 -5.52
C GLU A 56 -11.87 -16.43 -4.41
N GLN A 57 -12.70 -15.42 -4.28
CA GLN A 57 -12.62 -14.43 -3.22
C GLN A 57 -12.86 -15.06 -1.85
N ASP A 58 -13.82 -15.97 -1.73
CA ASP A 58 -14.06 -16.74 -0.51
C ASP A 58 -12.85 -17.61 -0.14
N TYR A 59 -12.27 -18.31 -1.11
CA TYR A 59 -11.05 -19.09 -0.90
C TYR A 59 -9.87 -18.22 -0.47
N PHE A 60 -9.75 -17.03 -1.04
CA PHE A 60 -8.70 -16.10 -0.64
C PHE A 60 -8.88 -15.63 0.81
N LEU A 61 -10.09 -15.26 1.20
CA LEU A 61 -10.35 -14.70 2.53
C LEU A 61 -10.40 -15.76 3.63
N ASN A 62 -11.12 -16.85 3.38
CA ASN A 62 -11.43 -17.87 4.39
C ASN A 62 -10.58 -19.14 4.28
N GLY A 63 -9.86 -19.30 3.17
CA GLY A 63 -9.09 -20.49 2.88
C GLY A 63 -9.96 -21.63 2.33
N ASN A 64 -9.30 -22.72 1.97
CA ASN A 64 -9.94 -23.97 1.56
C ASN A 64 -9.01 -25.13 1.92
N GLU A 65 -9.41 -25.96 2.88
CA GLU A 65 -8.59 -27.07 3.39
C GLU A 65 -8.35 -28.14 2.31
N GLU A 66 -9.36 -28.46 1.50
CA GLU A 66 -9.26 -29.48 0.46
C GLU A 66 -8.21 -29.09 -0.59
N MET A 67 -8.12 -27.81 -0.93
CA MET A 67 -7.15 -27.25 -1.88
C MET A 67 -5.86 -26.79 -1.19
N GLN A 68 -5.72 -26.97 0.11
CA GLN A 68 -4.59 -26.51 0.93
C GLN A 68 -4.36 -24.98 0.86
N ILE A 69 -5.44 -24.22 0.70
CA ILE A 69 -5.40 -22.76 0.67
C ILE A 69 -5.55 -22.23 2.10
N SER A 70 -4.57 -21.51 2.59
CA SER A 70 -4.65 -20.82 3.88
C SER A 70 -5.47 -19.55 3.79
N PRO A 71 -6.25 -19.19 4.81
CA PRO A 71 -7.00 -17.94 4.81
C PRO A 71 -6.10 -16.72 4.79
N ALA A 72 -6.61 -15.62 4.24
CA ALA A 72 -5.94 -14.33 4.27
C ALA A 72 -5.63 -13.89 5.70
N ARG A 73 -4.52 -13.18 5.86
CA ARG A 73 -4.07 -12.69 7.17
C ARG A 73 -4.53 -11.26 7.39
N ASN A 74 -4.72 -10.91 8.65
CA ASN A 74 -4.95 -9.52 9.04
C ASN A 74 -3.84 -8.62 8.51
N TYR A 75 -4.21 -7.48 7.96
CA TYR A 75 -3.29 -6.49 7.36
C TYR A 75 -2.48 -7.02 6.18
N GLN A 76 -2.88 -8.14 5.57
CA GLN A 76 -2.30 -8.60 4.32
C GLN A 76 -2.53 -7.58 3.21
N THR A 77 -1.51 -7.33 2.40
CA THR A 77 -1.67 -6.41 1.27
C THR A 77 -2.47 -7.04 0.13
N ILE A 78 -3.32 -6.21 -0.48
CA ILE A 78 -4.03 -6.50 -1.72
C ILE A 78 -3.66 -5.50 -2.83
N LYS A 79 -2.56 -4.79 -2.66
CA LYS A 79 -2.10 -3.76 -3.60
C LYS A 79 -1.70 -4.32 -4.96
N PHE A 80 -1.14 -5.52 -4.99
CA PHE A 80 -0.64 -6.15 -6.21
C PHE A 80 -1.59 -7.25 -6.65
N ARG A 81 -2.38 -6.97 -7.68
CA ARG A 81 -3.42 -7.87 -8.18
C ARG A 81 -2.98 -8.62 -9.43
N PRO A 82 -3.45 -9.87 -9.64
CA PRO A 82 -3.22 -10.58 -10.88
C PRO A 82 -3.89 -9.85 -12.05
N VAL A 83 -3.27 -9.95 -13.22
CA VAL A 83 -3.85 -9.48 -14.47
C VAL A 83 -5.10 -10.32 -14.78
N GLY A 84 -6.21 -9.63 -15.10
CA GLY A 84 -7.48 -10.29 -15.40
C GLY A 84 -8.27 -10.78 -14.18
N GLY A 85 -7.68 -10.75 -12.98
CA GLY A 85 -8.36 -11.14 -11.76
C GLY A 85 -8.56 -12.65 -11.58
N GLU A 86 -7.86 -13.47 -12.33
CA GLU A 86 -7.94 -14.94 -12.25
C GLU A 86 -7.00 -15.45 -11.15
N MET A 87 -7.52 -15.67 -9.96
CA MET A 87 -6.73 -16.06 -8.78
C MET A 87 -6.35 -17.53 -8.77
N MET A 88 -7.13 -18.40 -9.44
CA MET A 88 -6.94 -19.85 -9.47
C MET A 88 -6.09 -20.32 -10.63
N ASP A 89 -5.90 -19.52 -11.66
CA ASP A 89 -5.04 -19.88 -12.79
C ASP A 89 -3.59 -19.47 -12.52
N TYR A 90 -2.74 -20.47 -12.38
CA TYR A 90 -1.31 -20.27 -12.16
C TYR A 90 -0.63 -19.48 -13.29
N VAL A 91 -1.07 -19.67 -14.54
CA VAL A 91 -0.44 -19.05 -15.72
C VAL A 91 -0.88 -17.61 -15.90
N SER A 92 -2.17 -17.32 -15.80
CA SER A 92 -2.75 -15.99 -15.99
C SER A 92 -2.91 -15.21 -14.68
N GLY A 93 -3.05 -15.88 -13.54
CA GLY A 93 -3.19 -15.26 -12.24
C GLY A 93 -1.89 -14.67 -11.65
N ASN A 94 -0.72 -15.16 -12.07
CA ASN A 94 0.56 -14.68 -11.54
C ASN A 94 1.17 -13.49 -12.29
N PRO A 95 0.96 -13.25 -13.59
CA PRO A 95 1.51 -12.09 -14.25
C PRO A 95 0.90 -10.80 -13.67
N ALA A 96 1.74 -9.94 -13.16
CA ALA A 96 1.37 -8.59 -12.75
C ALA A 96 2.45 -7.62 -13.21
N ASP A 97 2.03 -6.46 -13.68
CA ASP A 97 2.96 -5.40 -14.00
C ASP A 97 3.69 -4.95 -12.72
N HIS A 98 5.01 -4.95 -12.79
CA HIS A 98 5.82 -4.45 -11.69
C HIS A 98 6.34 -3.05 -12.02
N PRO A 99 5.82 -1.99 -11.37
CA PRO A 99 6.30 -0.65 -11.63
C PRO A 99 7.75 -0.52 -11.18
N LEU A 100 8.64 -0.20 -12.09
CA LEU A 100 10.06 0.03 -11.78
C LEU A 100 10.31 1.44 -11.26
N MET A 101 9.51 2.41 -11.74
CA MET A 101 9.56 3.81 -11.36
C MET A 101 8.19 4.44 -11.56
N ARG A 102 7.78 5.30 -10.63
CA ARG A 102 6.54 6.07 -10.72
C ARG A 102 6.83 7.56 -10.53
N VAL A 103 6.01 8.40 -11.14
CA VAL A 103 6.16 9.86 -11.03
C VAL A 103 6.06 10.36 -9.59
N GLU A 104 5.34 9.66 -8.74
CA GLU A 104 5.23 9.98 -7.31
C GLU A 104 6.60 9.95 -6.61
N GLU A 105 7.55 9.16 -7.07
CA GLU A 105 8.92 9.18 -6.54
C GLU A 105 9.59 10.54 -6.78
N MET A 106 9.35 11.13 -7.94
CA MET A 106 9.87 12.47 -8.25
C MET A 106 9.27 13.54 -7.33
N TYR A 107 7.99 13.44 -7.01
CA TYR A 107 7.36 14.36 -6.04
C TYR A 107 7.98 14.24 -4.66
N PHE A 108 8.27 13.05 -4.17
CA PHE A 108 8.94 12.90 -2.88
C PHE A 108 10.37 13.40 -2.89
N ILE A 109 11.11 13.22 -3.98
CA ILE A 109 12.46 13.80 -4.16
C ILE A 109 12.38 15.34 -4.15
N GLU A 110 11.42 15.93 -4.87
CA GLU A 110 11.20 17.36 -4.88
C GLU A 110 10.87 17.90 -3.49
N MET A 111 9.97 17.27 -2.75
CA MET A 111 9.60 17.65 -1.39
C MET A 111 10.79 17.62 -0.44
N GLU A 112 11.58 16.54 -0.47
CA GLU A 112 12.77 16.38 0.35
C GLU A 112 13.81 17.48 0.02
N ALA A 113 14.15 17.64 -1.26
CA ALA A 113 15.11 18.65 -1.68
C ALA A 113 14.65 20.06 -1.29
N THR A 114 13.37 20.38 -1.48
CA THR A 114 12.79 21.68 -1.13
C THR A 114 12.85 21.93 0.37
N ALA A 115 12.63 20.93 1.20
CA ALA A 115 12.62 21.07 2.67
C ALA A 115 13.95 21.59 3.22
N HIS A 116 15.06 21.31 2.56
CA HIS A 116 16.38 21.78 3.00
C HIS A 116 16.62 23.28 2.83
N TYR A 117 15.83 23.99 2.03
CA TYR A 117 15.97 25.43 1.84
C TYR A 117 14.66 26.21 2.06
N ASP A 118 13.50 25.59 1.88
CA ASP A 118 12.18 26.21 2.13
C ASP A 118 11.17 25.18 2.69
N LEU A 119 11.15 25.08 4.00
CA LEU A 119 10.25 24.16 4.71
C LEU A 119 8.76 24.51 4.49
N GLY A 120 8.42 25.78 4.32
CA GLY A 120 7.05 26.22 4.05
C GLY A 120 6.56 25.72 2.68
N GLN A 121 7.41 25.88 1.66
CA GLN A 121 7.11 25.35 0.33
C GLN A 121 7.02 23.82 0.33
N ALA A 122 7.92 23.13 1.03
CA ALA A 122 7.89 21.66 1.14
C ALA A 122 6.57 21.15 1.76
N ARG A 123 6.07 21.81 2.80
CA ARG A 123 4.75 21.50 3.38
C ARG A 123 3.63 21.71 2.37
N THR A 124 3.68 22.76 1.60
CA THR A 124 2.70 23.04 0.54
C THR A 124 2.69 21.93 -0.51
N LEU A 125 3.85 21.43 -0.91
CA LEU A 125 3.98 20.29 -1.84
C LEU A 125 3.39 19.02 -1.25
N LEU A 126 3.73 18.68 0.00
CA LEU A 126 3.20 17.50 0.66
C LEU A 126 1.67 17.57 0.85
N ASN A 127 1.15 18.69 1.31
CA ASN A 127 -0.30 18.90 1.45
C ASN A 127 -1.01 18.78 0.10
N SER A 128 -0.42 19.31 -0.98
CA SER A 128 -0.97 19.21 -2.34
C SER A 128 -0.99 17.77 -2.84
N PHE A 129 0.07 17.02 -2.59
CA PHE A 129 0.14 15.59 -2.91
C PHE A 129 -0.91 14.78 -2.15
N MET A 130 -1.03 15.02 -0.84
CA MET A 130 -1.95 14.29 0.03
C MET A 130 -3.43 14.61 -0.23
N ARG A 131 -3.75 15.74 -0.87
CA ARG A 131 -5.13 16.06 -1.29
C ARG A 131 -5.73 14.98 -2.20
N TYR A 132 -4.89 14.30 -2.97
CA TYR A 132 -5.33 13.20 -3.84
C TYR A 132 -5.36 11.83 -3.13
N ARG A 133 -4.96 11.76 -1.87
CA ARG A 133 -4.96 10.53 -1.06
C ARG A 133 -6.02 10.60 0.03
N VAL A 134 -6.16 11.75 0.66
CA VAL A 134 -7.19 12.04 1.67
C VAL A 134 -8.22 12.97 1.03
N THR A 135 -9.23 12.39 0.40
CA THR A 135 -10.11 13.11 -0.55
C THR A 135 -11.09 14.08 0.09
N ASP A 136 -11.29 14.02 1.41
CA ASP A 136 -12.12 14.99 2.14
C ASP A 136 -11.38 16.31 2.45
N GLY A 137 -10.10 16.42 2.05
CA GLY A 137 -9.27 17.61 2.25
C GLY A 137 -8.83 17.85 3.70
N SER A 138 -9.03 16.88 4.61
CA SER A 138 -8.70 17.02 6.02
C SER A 138 -7.21 16.91 6.33
N TYR A 139 -6.40 16.40 5.41
CA TYR A 139 -4.97 16.27 5.63
C TYR A 139 -4.28 17.62 5.67
N ASN A 140 -3.51 17.83 6.73
CA ASN A 140 -2.60 18.95 6.88
C ASN A 140 -1.37 18.50 7.68
N CYS A 141 -0.18 18.61 7.08
CA CYS A 141 1.07 18.27 7.76
C CYS A 141 1.62 19.36 8.66
N ASP A 142 1.18 20.62 8.51
CA ASP A 142 1.77 21.77 9.19
C ASP A 142 1.86 21.62 10.72
N PRO A 143 0.83 21.13 11.43
CA PRO A 143 0.90 20.99 12.89
C PRO A 143 1.91 19.94 13.36
N ARG A 144 2.32 19.02 12.49
CA ARG A 144 3.19 17.89 12.81
C ARG A 144 4.63 18.08 12.34
N THR A 145 4.91 19.14 11.60
CA THR A 145 6.16 19.35 10.90
C THR A 145 6.79 20.71 11.27
N ALA A 146 7.06 20.91 12.58
CA ALA A 146 7.57 22.18 13.09
C ALA A 146 8.97 22.53 12.54
N ASP A 147 9.79 21.51 12.29
CA ASP A 147 11.18 21.62 11.83
C ASP A 147 11.46 20.65 10.69
N LEU A 148 12.68 20.68 10.16
CA LEU A 148 13.10 19.82 9.05
C LEU A 148 12.99 18.34 9.41
N ASP A 149 13.44 17.93 10.60
CA ASP A 149 13.45 16.51 10.98
C ASP A 149 12.03 15.96 11.11
N SER A 150 11.12 16.70 11.71
CA SER A 150 9.71 16.33 11.81
C SER A 150 9.03 16.27 10.43
N PHE A 151 9.38 17.19 9.52
CA PHE A 151 8.89 17.14 8.14
C PHE A 151 9.40 15.91 7.38
N ILE A 152 10.69 15.62 7.45
CA ILE A 152 11.30 14.45 6.82
C ILE A 152 10.63 13.16 7.34
N ASN A 153 10.39 13.06 8.64
CA ASN A 153 9.72 11.90 9.24
C ASN A 153 8.28 11.74 8.72
N GLU A 154 7.49 12.82 8.65
CA GLU A 154 6.13 12.78 8.13
C GLU A 154 6.13 12.43 6.63
N MET A 155 6.95 13.11 5.84
CA MET A 155 7.10 12.85 4.39
C MET A 155 7.53 11.39 4.15
N PHE A 156 8.50 10.88 4.91
CA PHE A 156 8.95 9.50 4.79
C PHE A 156 7.87 8.50 5.19
N PHE A 157 7.06 8.81 6.21
CA PHE A 157 5.90 7.99 6.52
C PHE A 157 4.94 7.90 5.33
N GLN A 158 4.61 9.04 4.71
CA GLN A 158 3.74 9.07 3.53
C GLN A 158 4.36 8.33 2.33
N LYS A 159 5.68 8.44 2.13
CA LYS A 159 6.43 7.68 1.14
C LYS A 159 6.35 6.17 1.39
N ARG A 160 6.44 5.73 2.63
CA ARG A 160 6.28 4.32 3.01
C ARG A 160 4.89 3.77 2.70
N VAL A 161 3.84 4.55 2.92
CA VAL A 161 2.47 4.16 2.56
C VAL A 161 2.32 4.05 1.05
N GLU A 162 2.86 5.04 0.30
CA GLU A 162 2.76 5.10 -1.16
C GLU A 162 3.49 3.95 -1.86
N PHE A 163 4.72 3.68 -1.45
CA PHE A 163 5.62 2.71 -2.11
C PHE A 163 5.75 1.39 -1.37
N TRP A 164 4.80 1.07 -0.50
CA TRP A 164 4.85 -0.18 0.22
C TRP A 164 4.92 -1.37 -0.75
N GLY A 165 5.90 -2.26 -0.55
CA GLY A 165 6.12 -3.45 -1.38
C GLY A 165 6.78 -3.22 -2.75
N GLU A 166 7.08 -1.97 -3.14
CA GLU A 166 7.68 -1.66 -4.45
C GLU A 166 9.23 -1.68 -4.46
N GLY A 167 9.85 -1.87 -3.32
CA GLY A 167 11.31 -1.97 -3.21
C GLY A 167 12.08 -0.65 -3.15
N VAL A 168 11.45 0.48 -3.50
CA VAL A 168 12.09 1.82 -3.58
C VAL A 168 12.64 2.26 -2.23
N LEU A 169 11.93 1.96 -1.15
CA LEU A 169 12.26 2.38 0.22
C LEU A 169 13.57 1.82 0.76
N PHE A 170 14.08 0.75 0.17
CA PHE A 170 15.35 0.17 0.58
C PHE A 170 16.51 1.19 0.50
N PHE A 171 16.48 2.05 -0.52
CA PHE A 171 17.49 3.08 -0.71
C PHE A 171 17.36 4.22 0.30
N ASP A 172 16.16 4.55 0.72
CA ASP A 172 15.90 5.57 1.74
C ASP A 172 16.38 5.14 3.13
N TYR A 173 16.23 3.84 3.47
CA TYR A 173 16.77 3.30 4.73
C TYR A 173 18.30 3.22 4.80
N LYS A 174 18.97 3.36 3.66
CA LYS A 174 20.42 3.30 3.58
C LYS A 174 21.09 4.67 3.65
N ARG A 175 20.34 5.73 3.58
CA ARG A 175 20.80 7.12 3.76
C ARG A 175 20.71 7.51 5.22
#